data_bd4a8838c65da90d7b089a1a430e12b4
#
_entry.id   bd4a8838c65da90d7b089a1a430e12b4
#
_cell.length_a   1.000
_cell.length_b   1.000
_cell.length_c   1.000
_cell.angle_alpha   90.00
_cell.angle_beta   90.00
_cell.angle_gamma   90.00
#
_symmetry.space_group_name_H-M   'P 1'
#
loop_
_entity.id
_entity.type
_entity.pdbx_description
1 polymer ?
#
loop_
_entity_poly.entity_id
_entity_poly.type
_entity_poly.pdbx_seq_one_letter_code
_entity_poly.pdbx_strand_id
1 'polypeptide(L)'
;MADGGDPEEPAGREQPGRKAVGYAAAGGAILIALVTIVAALASLGGGGGEGAPASTGADAGPRDRVHDLLPENGSFPAPERVGSVHEGARSAGCELESFAAKSNLHIASPDQDVRYRSDPPTSGRHHPVPADDNAYAISPDVRRIVHTLEHGRVVIWFDSDLPREARAALKAFYRDDSHHMLLVPDTTDMPYAVAATAWNRKPGRYGTGRLLGCRDYNDDVFTALDAFRDRHLDRGPELVP
;
A
#
# COMPACT_ATOMS: atom_id res chain seq x y z
N MET A 1 -54.51 15.60 -36.23
CA MET A 1 -54.97 14.25 -35.86
C MET A 1 -53.85 13.28 -36.22
N ALA A 2 -53.03 12.90 -35.30
CA ALA A 2 -52.10 11.77 -35.36
C ALA A 2 -51.82 11.39 -33.93
N ASP A 3 -52.34 10.23 -33.64
CA ASP A 3 -52.33 9.53 -32.34
C ASP A 3 -50.90 8.99 -32.09
N GLY A 4 -50.33 9.34 -30.97
CA GLY A 4 -49.06 8.88 -30.53
C GLY A 4 -49.21 7.88 -29.39
N GLY A 5 -49.13 6.57 -29.76
CA GLY A 5 -49.12 5.51 -28.77
C GLY A 5 -47.78 5.42 -28.04
N ASP A 6 -47.89 5.36 -26.71
CA ASP A 6 -46.77 5.03 -25.83
C ASP A 6 -46.33 3.58 -25.97
N PRO A 7 -45.03 3.25 -25.94
CA PRO A 7 -44.59 1.87 -25.90
C PRO A 7 -44.66 1.28 -24.50
N GLU A 8 -45.28 0.13 -24.38
CA GLU A 8 -45.46 -0.72 -23.21
C GLU A 8 -44.16 -1.13 -22.56
N GLU A 9 -44.13 -1.04 -21.25
CA GLU A 9 -43.06 -1.51 -20.35
C GLU A 9 -43.09 -3.06 -20.26
N PRO A 10 -42.00 -3.80 -20.45
CA PRO A 10 -42.00 -5.25 -20.29
C PRO A 10 -41.94 -5.67 -18.83
N ALA A 11 -42.86 -6.57 -18.48
CA ALA A 11 -43.10 -7.18 -17.19
C ALA A 11 -41.88 -7.80 -16.52
N GLY A 12 -41.87 -7.67 -15.18
CA GLY A 12 -40.83 -8.12 -14.28
C GLY A 12 -40.50 -9.61 -14.35
N ARG A 13 -39.22 -9.92 -14.31
CA ARG A 13 -38.68 -11.27 -14.06
C ARG A 13 -38.59 -11.49 -12.54
N GLU A 14 -39.32 -12.46 -12.08
CA GLU A 14 -39.22 -13.01 -10.72
C GLU A 14 -37.84 -13.62 -10.49
N GLN A 15 -37.20 -13.26 -9.38
CA GLN A 15 -35.95 -13.86 -8.89
C GLN A 15 -36.27 -15.06 -7.99
N PRO A 16 -35.56 -16.20 -8.14
CA PRO A 16 -35.75 -17.37 -7.27
C PRO A 16 -35.15 -17.13 -5.88
N GLY A 17 -35.91 -17.56 -4.87
CA GLY A 17 -35.68 -17.37 -3.46
C GLY A 17 -34.33 -17.86 -2.93
N ARG A 18 -33.70 -17.02 -2.11
CA ARG A 18 -32.53 -17.36 -1.30
C ARG A 18 -32.93 -18.25 -0.12
N LYS A 19 -32.36 -19.45 -0.06
CA LYS A 19 -32.46 -20.35 1.10
C LYS A 19 -31.61 -19.76 2.23
N ALA A 20 -32.25 -19.50 3.36
CA ALA A 20 -31.59 -19.14 4.61
C ALA A 20 -30.85 -20.36 5.17
N VAL A 21 -29.53 -20.25 5.34
CA VAL A 21 -28.71 -21.25 6.09
C VAL A 21 -28.63 -20.76 7.52
N GLY A 22 -29.30 -21.51 8.41
CA GLY A 22 -29.24 -21.28 9.85
C GLY A 22 -27.88 -21.71 10.42
N TYR A 23 -27.21 -20.80 11.13
CA TYR A 23 -26.03 -21.14 11.95
C TYR A 23 -26.49 -21.51 13.35
N ALA A 24 -26.19 -22.75 13.75
CA ALA A 24 -26.35 -23.22 15.11
C ALA A 24 -25.22 -22.66 15.99
N ALA A 25 -25.58 -21.99 17.07
CA ALA A 25 -24.65 -21.53 18.08
C ALA A 25 -24.17 -22.72 18.93
N ALA A 26 -22.89 -23.06 18.86
CA ALA A 26 -22.24 -23.97 19.80
C ALA A 26 -21.47 -23.11 20.83
N GLY A 27 -21.95 -23.13 22.08
CA GLY A 27 -21.28 -22.52 23.21
C GLY A 27 -20.03 -23.32 23.58
N GLY A 28 -18.87 -22.69 23.59
CA GLY A 28 -17.61 -23.23 24.08
C GLY A 28 -17.16 -22.48 25.34
N ALA A 29 -17.07 -23.20 26.46
CA ALA A 29 -16.62 -22.67 27.74
C ALA A 29 -15.13 -22.32 27.72
N ILE A 30 -14.83 -21.07 28.17
CA ILE A 30 -13.45 -20.60 28.36
C ILE A 30 -12.95 -21.08 29.71
N LEU A 31 -11.96 -22.00 29.72
CA LEU A 31 -11.19 -22.38 30.88
C LEU A 31 -10.01 -21.41 31.06
N ILE A 32 -10.08 -20.58 32.09
CA ILE A 32 -8.97 -19.72 32.51
C ILE A 32 -8.01 -20.56 33.35
N ALA A 33 -6.83 -20.85 32.81
CA ALA A 33 -5.75 -21.45 33.56
C ALA A 33 -4.87 -20.34 34.18
N LEU A 34 -4.93 -20.20 35.49
CA LEU A 34 -4.01 -19.40 36.30
C LEU A 34 -2.66 -20.14 36.40
N VAL A 35 -1.61 -19.59 35.81
CA VAL A 35 -0.22 -20.04 36.00
C VAL A 35 0.40 -19.18 37.09
N THR A 36 0.63 -19.77 38.24
CA THR A 36 1.39 -19.21 39.36
C THR A 36 2.90 -19.33 39.07
N ILE A 37 3.58 -18.16 39.06
CA ILE A 37 5.05 -18.08 38.96
C ILE A 37 5.64 -18.34 40.34
N VAL A 38 6.41 -19.44 40.49
CA VAL A 38 7.27 -19.66 41.64
C VAL A 38 8.68 -19.19 41.28
N ALA A 39 9.13 -18.14 41.95
CA ALA A 39 10.53 -17.70 41.90
C ALA A 39 11.36 -18.55 42.85
N ALA A 40 12.39 -19.22 42.32
CA ALA A 40 13.44 -19.85 43.12
C ALA A 40 14.77 -19.19 42.78
N LEU A 41 15.32 -18.45 43.75
CA LEU A 41 16.72 -18.02 43.79
C LEU A 41 17.59 -19.22 44.23
N ALA A 42 18.60 -19.53 43.44
CA ALA A 42 19.76 -20.26 43.95
C ALA A 42 21.03 -19.73 43.32
N SER A 43 21.88 -19.19 44.15
CA SER A 43 23.21 -18.66 43.85
C SER A 43 24.28 -19.72 44.06
N LEU A 44 25.44 -19.48 43.40
CA LEU A 44 26.81 -19.96 43.68
C LEU A 44 27.35 -21.14 42.87
N GLY A 45 28.44 -20.83 42.16
CA GLY A 45 29.54 -21.75 41.99
C GLY A 45 30.19 -21.82 40.61
N GLY A 46 31.26 -21.10 40.42
CA GLY A 46 32.39 -21.06 39.61
C GLY A 46 32.81 -22.16 38.64
N GLY A 47 33.56 -21.76 37.62
CA GLY A 47 34.59 -22.59 36.98
C GLY A 47 34.51 -22.72 35.49
N GLY A 48 35.34 -21.99 34.78
CA GLY A 48 36.09 -22.14 33.55
C GLY A 48 35.69 -23.16 32.47
N GLY A 49 35.77 -22.73 31.23
CA GLY A 49 35.82 -23.64 30.09
C GLY A 49 35.44 -22.94 28.75
N GLU A 50 36.42 -22.72 27.93
CA GLU A 50 36.33 -22.26 26.54
C GLU A 50 35.37 -23.11 25.71
N GLY A 51 34.60 -22.44 24.86
CA GLY A 51 33.79 -23.06 23.84
C GLY A 51 32.70 -22.12 23.38
N ALA A 52 33.00 -21.28 22.36
CA ALA A 52 31.99 -20.45 21.74
C ALA A 52 30.97 -21.34 20.99
N PRO A 53 29.70 -21.37 21.36
CA PRO A 53 28.69 -21.92 20.48
C PRO A 53 28.35 -20.86 19.40
N ALA A 54 28.27 -21.37 18.16
CA ALA A 54 27.70 -20.63 17.04
C ALA A 54 26.39 -19.94 17.46
N SER A 55 26.30 -18.64 17.19
CA SER A 55 25.07 -17.87 17.39
C SER A 55 23.98 -18.42 16.46
N THR A 56 23.17 -19.32 16.99
CA THR A 56 21.86 -19.61 16.43
C THR A 56 21.07 -18.30 16.50
N GLY A 57 20.61 -17.83 15.33
CA GLY A 57 19.91 -16.56 15.19
C GLY A 57 18.84 -16.38 16.26
N ALA A 58 19.07 -15.45 17.15
CA ALA A 58 18.07 -15.01 18.11
C ALA A 58 16.87 -14.49 17.30
N ASP A 59 15.71 -15.07 17.52
CA ASP A 59 14.44 -14.64 16.92
C ASP A 59 14.23 -13.17 17.29
N ALA A 60 14.39 -12.28 16.29
CA ALA A 60 14.32 -10.85 16.48
C ALA A 60 12.95 -10.47 17.06
N GLY A 61 12.92 -9.68 18.13
CA GLY A 61 11.69 -9.25 18.76
C GLY A 61 10.81 -8.43 17.82
N PRO A 62 9.53 -8.20 18.15
CA PRO A 62 8.60 -7.47 17.25
C PRO A 62 9.11 -6.09 16.80
N ARG A 63 9.86 -5.38 17.65
CA ARG A 63 10.45 -4.06 17.33
C ARG A 63 11.58 -4.16 16.32
N ASP A 64 12.43 -5.18 16.45
CA ASP A 64 13.55 -5.41 15.53
C ASP A 64 13.04 -5.79 14.14
N ARG A 65 11.94 -6.55 14.05
CA ARG A 65 11.28 -6.87 12.78
C ARG A 65 10.72 -5.64 12.07
N VAL A 66 10.17 -4.67 12.78
CA VAL A 66 9.66 -3.42 12.20
C VAL A 66 10.80 -2.56 11.63
N HIS A 67 11.93 -2.46 12.33
CA HIS A 67 13.11 -1.78 11.82
C HIS A 67 13.75 -2.48 10.63
N ASP A 68 13.62 -3.80 10.55
CA ASP A 68 14.14 -4.59 9.44
C ASP A 68 13.29 -4.48 8.17
N LEU A 69 11.99 -4.14 8.31
CA LEU A 69 11.10 -3.92 7.16
C LEU A 69 11.49 -2.69 6.34
N LEU A 70 12.03 -1.64 6.95
CA LEU A 70 12.47 -0.44 6.27
C LEU A 70 13.81 0.07 6.83
N PRO A 71 14.95 -0.52 6.39
CA PRO A 71 16.28 -0.24 6.94
C PRO A 71 16.74 1.20 6.70
N GLU A 72 17.61 1.72 7.60
CA GLU A 72 18.03 3.13 7.59
C GLU A 72 19.18 3.43 6.61
N ASN A 73 20.12 2.49 6.44
CA ASN A 73 21.40 2.73 5.76
C ASN A 73 21.38 2.15 4.35
N GLY A 74 20.71 2.84 3.43
CA GLY A 74 20.68 2.51 2.01
C GLY A 74 21.39 3.57 1.16
N SER A 75 21.71 3.18 -0.06
CA SER A 75 22.07 4.07 -1.17
C SER A 75 21.34 3.59 -2.41
N PHE A 76 21.09 4.47 -3.34
CA PHE A 76 20.45 4.14 -4.62
C PHE A 76 21.26 4.72 -5.78
N PRO A 77 21.22 4.12 -6.97
CA PRO A 77 21.81 4.70 -8.16
C PRO A 77 21.14 6.02 -8.50
N ALA A 78 21.92 7.02 -8.90
CA ALA A 78 21.38 8.29 -9.33
C ALA A 78 20.45 8.08 -10.54
N PRO A 79 19.20 8.60 -10.50
CA PRO A 79 18.27 8.48 -11.63
C PRO A 79 18.86 9.10 -12.90
N GLU A 80 18.69 8.44 -14.04
CA GLU A 80 19.01 9.00 -15.32
C GLU A 80 17.96 10.04 -15.72
N ARG A 81 18.40 11.13 -16.35
CA ARG A 81 17.47 12.12 -16.91
C ARG A 81 16.84 11.58 -18.19
N VAL A 82 15.54 11.41 -18.16
CA VAL A 82 14.74 10.93 -19.30
C VAL A 82 13.77 11.98 -19.80
N GLY A 83 13.43 11.93 -21.08
CA GLY A 83 12.54 12.88 -21.72
C GLY A 83 11.06 12.71 -21.34
N SER A 84 10.67 11.58 -20.74
CA SER A 84 9.29 11.29 -20.37
C SER A 84 9.17 10.14 -19.37
N VAL A 85 8.03 10.09 -18.66
CA VAL A 85 7.68 8.97 -17.79
C VAL A 85 7.61 7.63 -18.55
N HIS A 86 7.25 7.64 -19.83
CA HIS A 86 7.24 6.43 -20.66
C HIS A 86 8.65 5.91 -20.97
N GLU A 87 9.61 6.80 -21.11
CA GLU A 87 10.99 6.42 -21.30
C GLU A 87 11.57 5.82 -20.02
N GLY A 88 11.38 6.46 -18.87
CA GLY A 88 11.80 5.92 -17.58
C GLY A 88 11.14 4.58 -17.26
N ALA A 89 9.84 4.43 -17.48
CA ALA A 89 9.16 3.16 -17.28
C ALA A 89 9.73 2.05 -18.18
N ARG A 90 10.03 2.37 -19.44
CA ARG A 90 10.58 1.40 -20.40
C ARG A 90 12.00 0.96 -20.04
N SER A 91 12.87 1.87 -19.59
CA SER A 91 14.24 1.51 -19.18
C SER A 91 14.23 0.52 -18.03
N ALA A 92 13.33 0.69 -17.07
CA ALA A 92 13.17 -0.18 -15.92
C ALA A 92 12.35 -1.46 -16.18
N GLY A 93 11.76 -1.63 -17.37
CA GLY A 93 10.84 -2.74 -17.65
C GLY A 93 9.50 -2.62 -16.92
N CYS A 94 9.12 -1.40 -16.54
CA CYS A 94 7.88 -1.13 -15.82
C CYS A 94 6.73 -0.80 -16.79
N GLU A 95 5.51 -1.04 -16.35
CA GLU A 95 4.29 -0.72 -17.08
C GLU A 95 3.62 0.54 -16.52
N LEU A 96 2.92 1.28 -17.39
CA LEU A 96 2.17 2.48 -17.02
C LEU A 96 0.69 2.23 -17.30
N GLU A 97 -0.12 2.43 -16.27
CA GLU A 97 -1.57 2.29 -16.37
C GLU A 97 -2.31 3.56 -15.95
N SER A 98 -3.56 3.66 -16.40
CA SER A 98 -4.42 4.80 -16.09
C SER A 98 -5.85 4.36 -15.87
N PHE A 99 -6.44 4.82 -14.77
CA PHE A 99 -7.78 4.44 -14.34
C PHE A 99 -8.65 5.69 -14.15
N ALA A 100 -9.73 5.84 -14.92
CA ALA A 100 -10.67 6.92 -14.70
C ALA A 100 -11.27 6.81 -13.28
N ALA A 101 -11.08 7.84 -12.45
CA ALA A 101 -11.66 7.88 -11.12
C ALA A 101 -13.20 7.90 -11.20
N LYS A 102 -13.86 7.11 -10.34
CA LYS A 102 -15.32 7.00 -10.30
C LYS A 102 -15.96 7.87 -9.21
N SER A 103 -15.18 8.28 -8.24
CA SER A 103 -15.62 9.07 -7.09
C SER A 103 -14.43 9.74 -6.43
N ASN A 104 -14.69 10.85 -5.76
CA ASN A 104 -13.79 11.50 -4.81
C ASN A 104 -14.51 11.77 -3.48
N LEU A 105 -15.47 10.91 -3.12
CA LEU A 105 -16.24 11.04 -1.88
C LEU A 105 -15.56 10.29 -0.74
N HIS A 106 -15.60 10.87 0.44
CA HIS A 106 -15.24 10.17 1.66
C HIS A 106 -16.17 8.98 1.94
N ILE A 107 -15.67 7.98 2.65
CA ILE A 107 -16.49 6.90 3.20
C ILE A 107 -17.36 7.46 4.34
N ALA A 108 -18.56 6.89 4.48
CA ALA A 108 -19.51 7.32 5.51
C ALA A 108 -19.25 6.69 6.89
N SER A 109 -18.51 5.55 6.91
CA SER A 109 -18.15 4.83 8.13
C SER A 109 -16.74 4.25 7.98
N PRO A 110 -15.93 4.20 9.06
CA PRO A 110 -14.63 3.56 9.05
C PRO A 110 -14.66 2.09 8.64
N ASP A 111 -15.77 1.39 8.87
CA ASP A 111 -15.94 -0.02 8.52
C ASP A 111 -16.46 -0.23 7.08
N GLN A 112 -16.65 0.86 6.32
CA GLN A 112 -17.14 0.75 4.95
C GLN A 112 -16.06 0.10 4.06
N ASP A 113 -16.39 -1.05 3.49
CA ASP A 113 -15.53 -1.69 2.47
C ASP A 113 -15.51 -0.85 1.19
N VAL A 114 -14.31 -0.74 0.59
CA VAL A 114 -14.07 -0.03 -0.66
C VAL A 114 -13.31 -0.94 -1.61
N ARG A 115 -13.90 -1.17 -2.78
CA ARG A 115 -13.20 -1.88 -3.86
C ARG A 115 -12.59 -0.89 -4.83
N TYR A 116 -11.29 -0.97 -4.97
CA TYR A 116 -10.52 -0.16 -5.90
C TYR A 116 -10.44 -0.81 -7.29
N ARG A 117 -9.95 -0.08 -8.27
CA ARG A 117 -9.85 -0.55 -9.66
C ARG A 117 -8.46 -1.02 -10.03
N SER A 118 -7.52 -0.80 -9.15
CA SER A 118 -6.12 -1.21 -9.29
C SER A 118 -5.57 -1.62 -7.94
N ASP A 119 -4.61 -2.51 -7.96
CA ASP A 119 -3.80 -2.90 -6.83
C ASP A 119 -2.32 -2.60 -7.18
N PRO A 120 -1.71 -1.60 -6.51
CA PRO A 120 -2.27 -0.73 -5.47
C PRO A 120 -3.26 0.31 -6.01
N PRO A 121 -4.13 0.87 -5.14
CA PRO A 121 -5.16 1.82 -5.55
C PRO A 121 -4.58 3.16 -6.00
N THR A 122 -5.25 3.75 -6.99
CA THR A 122 -4.86 5.03 -7.59
C THR A 122 -5.87 6.15 -7.37
N SER A 123 -7.10 5.83 -6.97
CA SER A 123 -8.20 6.80 -6.79
C SER A 123 -9.45 6.11 -6.27
N GLY A 124 -10.42 6.86 -5.76
CA GLY A 124 -11.73 6.34 -5.40
C GLY A 124 -12.25 6.86 -4.07
N ARG A 125 -13.26 6.20 -3.50
CA ARG A 125 -13.76 6.55 -2.16
C ARG A 125 -12.68 6.30 -1.12
N HIS A 126 -12.56 7.18 -0.15
CA HIS A 126 -11.45 7.15 0.79
C HIS A 126 -11.85 7.65 2.19
N HIS A 127 -10.98 7.45 3.15
CA HIS A 127 -11.15 7.91 4.53
C HIS A 127 -11.10 9.45 4.61
N PRO A 128 -11.89 10.11 5.49
CA PRO A 128 -11.91 11.57 5.60
C PRO A 128 -10.60 12.19 6.15
N VAL A 129 -9.70 11.37 6.70
CA VAL A 129 -8.40 11.82 7.21
C VAL A 129 -7.30 11.16 6.38
N PRO A 130 -6.42 11.92 5.71
CA PRO A 130 -5.32 11.37 4.92
C PRO A 130 -4.26 10.67 5.80
N ALA A 131 -3.37 9.92 5.18
CA ALA A 131 -2.11 9.51 5.79
C ALA A 131 -1.10 10.67 5.68
N ASP A 132 -0.22 10.79 6.67
CA ASP A 132 0.85 11.78 6.65
C ASP A 132 1.94 11.40 5.64
N ASP A 133 2.66 12.40 5.12
CA ASP A 133 3.84 12.18 4.29
C ASP A 133 4.93 11.51 5.14
N ASN A 134 5.29 10.26 4.84
CA ASN A 134 6.27 9.49 5.60
C ASN A 134 6.76 8.25 4.84
N ALA A 135 7.90 7.71 5.27
CA ALA A 135 8.33 6.36 4.96
C ALA A 135 7.86 5.41 6.07
N TYR A 136 6.96 4.52 5.75
CA TYR A 136 6.28 3.64 6.69
C TYR A 136 6.90 2.24 6.70
N ALA A 137 7.23 1.74 7.89
CA ALA A 137 7.58 0.33 8.08
C ALA A 137 6.33 -0.57 8.16
N ILE A 138 5.20 0.00 8.54
CA ILE A 138 3.88 -0.65 8.58
C ILE A 138 2.91 0.25 7.80
N SER A 139 2.25 -0.29 6.80
CA SER A 139 1.34 0.48 5.94
C SER A 139 0.20 1.11 6.75
N PRO A 140 -0.12 2.39 6.53
CA PRO A 140 -1.38 2.96 6.99
C PRO A 140 -2.57 2.26 6.32
N ASP A 141 -3.78 2.54 6.82
CA ASP A 141 -5.02 2.13 6.12
C ASP A 141 -4.99 2.65 4.67
N VAL A 142 -5.17 1.74 3.73
CA VAL A 142 -5.14 2.02 2.28
C VAL A 142 -6.12 3.15 1.91
N ARG A 143 -7.26 3.24 2.59
CA ARG A 143 -8.25 4.31 2.35
C ARG A 143 -7.73 5.69 2.76
N ARG A 144 -6.83 5.79 3.74
CA ARG A 144 -6.14 7.02 4.12
C ARG A 144 -5.07 7.39 3.09
N ILE A 145 -4.38 6.39 2.54
CA ILE A 145 -3.41 6.58 1.46
C ILE A 145 -4.12 7.11 0.19
N VAL A 146 -5.30 6.59 -0.14
CA VAL A 146 -6.07 7.10 -1.29
C VAL A 146 -6.51 8.57 -1.10
N HIS A 147 -6.81 9.01 0.12
CA HIS A 147 -7.05 10.43 0.41
C HIS A 147 -5.77 11.26 0.15
N THR A 148 -4.63 10.76 0.58
CA THR A 148 -3.34 11.43 0.33
C THR A 148 -3.07 11.60 -1.17
N LEU A 149 -3.44 10.61 -2.01
CA LEU A 149 -3.37 10.75 -3.48
C LEU A 149 -4.28 11.86 -4.01
N GLU A 150 -5.47 12.09 -3.42
CA GLU A 150 -6.36 13.18 -3.81
C GLU A 150 -5.70 14.55 -3.60
N HIS A 151 -4.88 14.68 -2.56
CA HIS A 151 -4.08 15.88 -2.27
C HIS A 151 -2.85 16.05 -3.18
N GLY A 152 -2.67 15.16 -4.17
CA GLY A 152 -1.60 15.27 -5.17
C GLY A 152 -0.28 14.64 -4.79
N ARG A 153 -0.22 13.89 -3.69
CA ARG A 153 0.97 13.15 -3.29
C ARG A 153 1.24 11.99 -4.26
N VAL A 154 2.49 11.58 -4.32
CA VAL A 154 2.93 10.34 -4.97
C VAL A 154 3.23 9.31 -3.90
N VAL A 155 2.69 8.11 -4.06
CA VAL A 155 2.92 6.99 -3.12
C VAL A 155 3.74 5.92 -3.82
N ILE A 156 4.88 5.59 -3.23
CA ILE A 156 5.72 4.46 -3.63
C ILE A 156 5.33 3.26 -2.76
N TRP A 157 4.97 2.17 -3.41
CA TRP A 157 4.63 0.89 -2.80
C TRP A 157 5.74 -0.10 -3.05
N PHE A 158 6.06 -0.92 -2.07
CA PHE A 158 7.05 -1.98 -2.23
C PHE A 158 6.55 -3.30 -1.65
N ASP A 159 6.93 -4.39 -2.30
CA ASP A 159 6.71 -5.74 -1.77
C ASP A 159 7.60 -5.93 -0.53
N SER A 160 7.00 -6.37 0.57
CA SER A 160 7.69 -6.63 1.84
C SER A 160 8.75 -7.73 1.74
N ASP A 161 8.64 -8.61 0.72
CA ASP A 161 9.58 -9.69 0.45
C ASP A 161 10.80 -9.23 -0.38
N LEU A 162 10.85 -7.96 -0.81
CA LEU A 162 12.04 -7.40 -1.45
C LEU A 162 13.28 -7.59 -0.57
N PRO A 163 14.45 -7.82 -1.18
CA PRO A 163 15.72 -7.85 -0.45
C PRO A 163 15.89 -6.62 0.46
N ARG A 164 16.51 -6.83 1.60
CA ARG A 164 16.75 -5.77 2.60
C ARG A 164 17.45 -4.55 1.98
N GLU A 165 18.41 -4.79 1.09
CA GLU A 165 19.17 -3.78 0.39
C GLU A 165 18.29 -2.96 -0.56
N ALA A 166 17.36 -3.60 -1.27
CA ALA A 166 16.39 -2.92 -2.15
C ALA A 166 15.46 -2.00 -1.34
N ARG A 167 14.95 -2.48 -0.20
CA ARG A 167 14.11 -1.68 0.70
C ARG A 167 14.88 -0.50 1.30
N ALA A 168 16.16 -0.70 1.65
CA ALA A 168 17.03 0.37 2.13
C ALA A 168 17.29 1.42 1.03
N ALA A 169 17.47 0.98 -0.22
CA ALA A 169 17.66 1.88 -1.37
C ALA A 169 16.39 2.69 -1.67
N LEU A 170 15.20 2.08 -1.62
CA LEU A 170 13.93 2.80 -1.75
C LEU A 170 13.74 3.85 -0.65
N LYS A 171 14.14 3.54 0.59
CA LYS A 171 14.10 4.52 1.68
C LYS A 171 15.09 5.66 1.46
N ALA A 172 16.29 5.36 0.96
CA ALA A 172 17.26 6.38 0.62
C ALA A 172 16.76 7.31 -0.50
N PHE A 173 16.13 6.76 -1.54
CA PHE A 173 15.48 7.52 -2.60
C PHE A 173 14.37 8.43 -2.06
N TYR A 174 13.47 7.90 -1.22
CA TYR A 174 12.44 8.69 -0.55
C TYR A 174 13.02 9.85 0.26
N ARG A 175 14.14 9.64 0.97
CA ARG A 175 14.78 10.66 1.81
C ARG A 175 15.49 11.76 1.03
N ASP A 176 15.94 11.46 -0.17
CA ASP A 176 16.60 12.43 -1.05
C ASP A 176 15.66 13.57 -1.43
N ASP A 177 14.40 13.23 -1.70
CA ASP A 177 13.32 14.21 -1.89
C ASP A 177 11.99 13.61 -1.42
N SER A 178 11.61 13.91 -0.17
CA SER A 178 10.40 13.38 0.46
C SER A 178 9.18 14.30 0.36
N HIS A 179 9.31 15.44 -0.35
CA HIS A 179 8.23 16.42 -0.47
C HIS A 179 6.99 15.79 -1.12
N HIS A 180 5.87 15.80 -0.40
CA HIS A 180 4.58 15.27 -0.84
C HIS A 180 4.64 13.82 -1.33
N MET A 181 5.44 13.00 -0.66
CA MET A 181 5.60 11.59 -0.97
C MET A 181 5.32 10.69 0.21
N LEU A 182 4.89 9.46 -0.09
CA LEU A 182 4.84 8.35 0.85
C LEU A 182 5.64 7.18 0.29
N LEU A 183 6.29 6.43 1.19
CA LEU A 183 6.85 5.10 0.91
C LEU A 183 6.19 4.10 1.85
N VAL A 184 5.52 3.09 1.32
CA VAL A 184 4.71 2.15 2.10
C VAL A 184 4.93 0.70 1.67
N PRO A 185 4.96 -0.27 2.60
CA PRO A 185 4.86 -1.68 2.23
C PRO A 185 3.47 -1.98 1.67
N ASP A 186 3.41 -2.83 0.64
CA ASP A 186 2.14 -3.23 0.05
C ASP A 186 1.29 -4.07 1.02
N THR A 187 -0.01 -3.83 0.96
CA THR A 187 -1.05 -4.60 1.66
C THR A 187 -2.26 -4.86 0.77
N THR A 188 -2.08 -4.76 -0.55
CA THR A 188 -3.15 -4.83 -1.55
C THR A 188 -3.02 -6.04 -2.49
N ASP A 189 -2.02 -6.91 -2.22
CA ASP A 189 -1.66 -8.04 -3.08
C ASP A 189 -1.30 -7.59 -4.51
N MET A 190 -0.58 -6.47 -4.64
CA MET A 190 -0.14 -5.96 -5.94
C MET A 190 0.78 -6.96 -6.66
N PRO A 191 0.71 -7.05 -8.00
CA PRO A 191 1.57 -7.97 -8.77
C PRO A 191 2.97 -7.40 -9.08
N TYR A 192 3.43 -6.41 -8.32
CA TYR A 192 4.65 -5.65 -8.57
C TYR A 192 5.62 -5.77 -7.40
N ALA A 193 6.92 -5.84 -7.70
CA ALA A 193 7.96 -5.68 -6.71
C ALA A 193 8.01 -4.24 -6.17
N VAL A 194 7.82 -3.25 -7.07
CA VAL A 194 7.71 -1.82 -6.74
C VAL A 194 6.63 -1.19 -7.61
N ALA A 195 5.81 -0.34 -7.03
CA ALA A 195 4.86 0.47 -7.77
C ALA A 195 4.88 1.94 -7.31
N ALA A 196 4.42 2.84 -8.17
CA ALA A 196 4.10 4.20 -7.76
C ALA A 196 2.69 4.57 -8.22
N THR A 197 1.94 5.26 -7.36
CA THR A 197 0.58 5.72 -7.66
C THR A 197 0.43 7.21 -7.45
N ALA A 198 -0.44 7.80 -8.25
CA ALA A 198 -0.83 9.20 -8.15
C ALA A 198 -2.28 9.37 -8.62
N TRP A 199 -2.95 10.43 -8.17
CA TRP A 199 -4.28 10.78 -8.62
C TRP A 199 -4.27 12.18 -9.24
N ASN A 200 -4.35 12.24 -10.56
CA ASN A 200 -4.36 13.50 -11.29
C ASN A 200 -5.78 14.04 -11.45
N ARG A 201 -5.98 15.35 -11.23
CA ARG A 201 -7.28 16.03 -11.40
C ARG A 201 -7.83 15.98 -12.84
N LYS A 202 -6.98 15.71 -13.85
CA LYS A 202 -7.37 15.63 -15.28
C LYS A 202 -6.71 14.42 -15.95
N PRO A 203 -7.33 13.87 -16.99
CA PRO A 203 -8.70 14.11 -17.48
C PRO A 203 -9.78 13.50 -16.59
N GLY A 204 -11.04 13.80 -16.91
CA GLY A 204 -12.22 13.21 -16.27
C GLY A 204 -12.82 14.06 -15.16
N ARG A 205 -14.09 13.75 -14.81
CA ARG A 205 -14.86 14.50 -13.80
C ARG A 205 -14.21 14.46 -12.42
N TYR A 206 -13.76 13.25 -12.02
CA TYR A 206 -13.13 12.99 -10.73
C TYR A 206 -11.62 12.78 -10.88
N GLY A 207 -11.05 13.12 -12.06
CA GLY A 207 -9.65 12.91 -12.36
C GLY A 207 -9.33 11.48 -12.84
N THR A 208 -8.06 11.18 -12.87
CA THR A 208 -7.51 9.91 -13.36
C THR A 208 -6.41 9.42 -12.43
N GLY A 209 -6.57 8.21 -11.91
CA GLY A 209 -5.52 7.48 -11.22
C GLY A 209 -4.41 7.08 -12.20
N ARG A 210 -3.18 7.13 -11.73
CA ARG A 210 -1.95 6.79 -12.46
C ARG A 210 -1.19 5.73 -11.70
N LEU A 211 -0.71 4.73 -12.41
CA LEU A 211 0.07 3.63 -11.86
C LEU A 211 1.32 3.43 -12.72
N LEU A 212 2.46 3.36 -12.07
CA LEU A 212 3.70 2.76 -12.54
C LEU A 212 3.86 1.44 -11.80
N GLY A 213 4.00 0.32 -12.50
CA GLY A 213 4.18 -1.01 -11.91
C GLY A 213 5.43 -1.69 -12.44
N CYS A 214 6.37 -2.04 -11.57
CA CYS A 214 7.60 -2.74 -11.89
C CYS A 214 7.51 -4.15 -11.28
N ARG A 215 7.38 -5.18 -12.13
CA ARG A 215 7.26 -6.58 -11.67
C ARG A 215 8.54 -7.08 -11.05
N ASP A 216 9.67 -6.62 -11.58
CA ASP A 216 10.99 -6.96 -11.09
C ASP A 216 11.67 -5.70 -10.54
N TYR A 217 12.46 -5.87 -9.48
CA TYR A 217 13.32 -4.81 -8.96
C TYR A 217 14.67 -4.83 -9.67
N ASN A 218 15.10 -3.68 -10.20
CA ASN A 218 16.41 -3.40 -10.76
C ASN A 218 16.80 -1.94 -10.51
N ASP A 219 18.03 -1.57 -10.86
CA ASP A 219 18.57 -0.24 -10.59
C ASP A 219 17.86 0.88 -11.39
N ASP A 220 17.31 0.58 -12.55
CA ASP A 220 16.57 1.56 -13.38
C ASP A 220 15.21 1.94 -12.79
N VAL A 221 14.71 1.20 -11.78
CA VAL A 221 13.48 1.54 -11.05
C VAL A 221 13.54 2.96 -10.52
N PHE A 222 14.70 3.45 -10.08
CA PHE A 222 14.84 4.81 -9.56
C PHE A 222 14.66 5.88 -10.65
N THR A 223 15.11 5.62 -11.88
CA THR A 223 14.83 6.46 -13.04
C THR A 223 13.33 6.51 -13.35
N ALA A 224 12.65 5.37 -13.29
CA ALA A 224 11.21 5.29 -13.52
C ALA A 224 10.40 6.03 -12.41
N LEU A 225 10.78 5.84 -11.15
CA LEU A 225 10.15 6.49 -9.99
C LEU A 225 10.34 8.02 -10.03
N ASP A 226 11.55 8.49 -10.35
CA ASP A 226 11.88 9.90 -10.48
C ASP A 226 11.04 10.57 -11.60
N ALA A 227 11.03 9.98 -12.78
CA ALA A 227 10.22 10.45 -13.90
C ALA A 227 8.70 10.42 -13.61
N PHE A 228 8.22 9.43 -12.85
CA PHE A 228 6.83 9.35 -12.42
C PHE A 228 6.49 10.44 -11.41
N ARG A 229 7.34 10.66 -10.41
CA ARG A 229 7.21 11.74 -9.44
C ARG A 229 7.13 13.08 -10.14
N ASP A 230 8.10 13.42 -10.95
CA ASP A 230 8.16 14.71 -11.69
C ASP A 230 6.92 14.95 -12.55
N ARG A 231 6.37 13.88 -13.11
CA ARG A 231 5.18 13.97 -13.96
C ARG A 231 3.89 14.16 -13.20
N HIS A 232 3.76 13.62 -11.97
CA HIS A 232 2.48 13.44 -11.30
C HIS A 232 2.35 14.14 -9.94
N LEU A 233 3.46 14.55 -9.31
CA LEU A 233 3.44 15.26 -8.04
C LEU A 233 2.64 16.57 -8.15
N ASP A 234 1.89 16.90 -7.10
CA ASP A 234 1.07 18.12 -6.96
C ASP A 234 0.02 18.30 -8.08
N ARG A 235 -0.47 17.21 -8.65
CA ARG A 235 -1.50 17.23 -9.68
C ARG A 235 -2.85 16.66 -9.21
N GLY A 236 -3.05 16.58 -7.93
CA GLY A 236 -4.25 16.05 -7.29
C GLY A 236 -5.53 16.78 -7.67
N PRO A 237 -6.69 16.11 -7.53
CA PRO A 237 -8.01 16.75 -7.63
C PRO A 237 -8.19 17.88 -6.63
N GLU A 238 -7.71 17.70 -5.42
CA GLU A 238 -7.73 18.65 -4.33
C GLU A 238 -6.31 19.19 -4.07
N LEU A 239 -6.14 20.49 -4.18
CA LEU A 239 -4.85 21.14 -3.92
C LEU A 239 -4.83 21.58 -2.46
N VAL A 240 -4.23 20.76 -1.62
CA VAL A 240 -3.97 21.07 -0.22
C VAL A 240 -2.46 21.24 -0.06
N PRO A 241 -2.02 22.38 0.55
CA PRO A 241 -0.60 22.64 0.80
C PRO A 241 0.06 21.59 1.70
#